data_31d33275d3f3c2ac8fc5c2526016b71a
#
_entry.id   31d33275d3f3c2ac8fc5c2526016b71a
#
_cell.length_a   1.000
_cell.length_b   1.000
_cell.length_c   1.000
_cell.angle_alpha   90.00
_cell.angle_beta   90.00
_cell.angle_gamma   90.00
#
_symmetry.space_group_name_H-M   'P 1'
#
loop_
_entity.id
_entity.type
_entity.pdbx_description
1 polymer ?
#
loop_
_entity_poly.entity_id
_entity_poly.type
_entity_poly.pdbx_seq_one_letter_code
_entity_poly.pdbx_strand_id
1 'polypeptide(L)'
;AMPLFKGKIEVDDITLQQVTVNSADLIEGMKIRGVLGRFFLESHGVDLTDETAVINHVELSDTHIGLVLNDTATTEKTDTASVPINWKVDLHALSLKNISFSMQLPADTMRMAARVSEASIKDVSADLKHQFYGLRSFLLTGTSVNYDTGNTQPVEGFDPSHIALRDIRIGIDSV
;
A
#
# COMPACT_ATOMS: atom_id res chain seq x y z
N ALA A 1 10.12 -10.97 -27.97
CA ALA A 1 9.43 -11.09 -26.70
C ALA A 1 8.06 -11.71 -26.97
N MET A 2 7.81 -12.91 -26.47
CA MET A 2 6.49 -13.54 -26.55
C MET A 2 5.50 -12.78 -25.66
N PRO A 3 4.33 -12.40 -26.15
CA PRO A 3 3.26 -11.98 -25.27
C PRO A 3 2.74 -13.22 -24.54
N LEU A 4 3.17 -13.39 -23.31
CA LEU A 4 2.89 -14.60 -22.52
C LEU A 4 1.43 -14.72 -22.08
N PHE A 5 0.63 -13.64 -22.14
CA PHE A 5 -0.78 -13.68 -21.77
C PHE A 5 -1.58 -12.72 -22.65
N LYS A 6 -2.34 -13.27 -23.58
CA LYS A 6 -3.48 -12.60 -24.20
C LYS A 6 -4.70 -13.37 -23.75
N GLY A 7 -5.63 -12.72 -23.06
CA GLY A 7 -6.89 -13.31 -22.69
C GLY A 7 -7.35 -12.97 -21.29
N LYS A 8 -8.42 -13.59 -20.91
CA LYS A 8 -9.03 -13.46 -19.60
C LYS A 8 -8.34 -14.41 -18.62
N ILE A 9 -7.91 -13.88 -17.48
CA ILE A 9 -7.42 -14.67 -16.37
C ILE A 9 -8.55 -14.81 -15.38
N GLU A 10 -9.02 -16.01 -15.15
CA GLU A 10 -10.01 -16.33 -14.14
C GLU A 10 -9.29 -16.96 -12.96
N VAL A 11 -9.29 -16.22 -11.83
CA VAL A 11 -8.77 -16.70 -10.55
C VAL A 11 -9.87 -16.44 -9.53
N ASP A 12 -10.47 -17.50 -9.02
CA ASP A 12 -11.57 -17.38 -8.08
C ASP A 12 -11.08 -16.80 -6.74
N ASP A 13 -10.02 -17.40 -6.18
CA ASP A 13 -9.43 -16.91 -4.96
C ASP A 13 -7.92 -17.18 -4.86
N ILE A 14 -7.25 -16.32 -4.12
CA ILE A 14 -5.85 -16.49 -3.74
C ILE A 14 -5.76 -16.31 -2.21
N THR A 15 -5.18 -17.28 -1.54
CA THR A 15 -4.86 -17.17 -0.12
C THR A 15 -3.37 -17.36 0.10
N LEU A 16 -2.74 -16.40 0.77
CA LEU A 16 -1.37 -16.49 1.26
C LEU A 16 -1.37 -16.41 2.79
N GLN A 17 -0.60 -17.25 3.45
CA GLN A 17 -0.51 -17.27 4.90
C GLN A 17 0.94 -17.41 5.35
N GLN A 18 1.33 -16.63 6.38
CA GLN A 18 2.63 -16.70 7.02
C GLN A 18 3.81 -16.57 6.04
N VAL A 19 3.69 -15.63 5.10
CA VAL A 19 4.76 -15.38 4.11
C VAL A 19 5.77 -14.40 4.70
N THR A 20 7.02 -14.82 4.76
CA THR A 20 8.13 -13.95 5.16
C THR A 20 8.79 -13.34 3.93
N VAL A 21 8.95 -12.03 3.93
CA VAL A 21 9.65 -11.27 2.89
C VAL A 21 10.96 -10.72 3.46
N ASN A 22 12.04 -10.97 2.77
CA ASN A 22 13.35 -10.38 3.08
C ASN A 22 14.09 -10.11 1.77
N SER A 23 14.21 -8.84 1.42
CA SER A 23 14.82 -8.40 0.16
C SER A 23 16.15 -7.69 0.38
N ALA A 24 16.98 -8.19 1.31
CA ALA A 24 18.19 -7.49 1.75
C ALA A 24 19.11 -7.07 0.59
N ASP A 25 19.10 -7.79 -0.53
CA ASP A 25 20.03 -7.60 -1.63
C ASP A 25 19.38 -7.58 -3.03
N LEU A 26 18.04 -7.56 -3.11
CA LEU A 26 17.33 -7.62 -4.39
C LEU A 26 17.17 -6.26 -5.07
N ILE A 27 17.19 -5.19 -4.29
CA ILE A 27 17.03 -3.81 -4.78
C ILE A 27 18.14 -2.98 -4.12
N GLU A 28 19.00 -2.39 -4.94
CA GLU A 28 20.07 -1.54 -4.46
C GLU A 28 19.51 -0.36 -3.65
N GLY A 29 20.09 -0.10 -2.50
CA GLY A 29 19.66 0.98 -1.61
C GLY A 29 18.36 0.72 -0.83
N MET A 30 17.70 -0.42 -1.03
CA MET A 30 16.43 -0.72 -0.36
C MET A 30 16.46 -2.08 0.33
N LYS A 31 16.08 -2.10 1.60
CA LYS A 31 15.89 -3.35 2.35
C LYS A 31 14.43 -3.44 2.80
N ILE A 32 13.75 -4.49 2.37
CA ILE A 32 12.39 -4.79 2.79
C ILE A 32 12.43 -6.03 3.67
N ARG A 33 11.81 -5.95 4.83
CA ARG A 33 11.59 -7.09 5.71
C ARG A 33 10.16 -7.08 6.19
N GLY A 34 9.53 -8.23 6.24
CA GLY A 34 8.19 -8.30 6.74
C GLY A 34 7.65 -9.71 6.85
N VAL A 35 6.53 -9.77 7.51
CA VAL A 35 5.71 -10.97 7.61
C VAL A 35 4.31 -10.59 7.15
N LEU A 36 3.82 -11.27 6.15
CA LEU A 36 2.44 -11.24 5.74
C LEU A 36 1.73 -12.35 6.51
N GLY A 37 0.87 -11.99 7.47
CA GLY A 37 0.13 -12.95 8.27
C GLY A 37 -0.89 -13.69 7.43
N ARG A 38 -1.83 -12.96 6.85
CA ARG A 38 -2.81 -13.49 5.90
C ARG A 38 -3.12 -12.45 4.83
N PHE A 39 -3.13 -12.92 3.59
CA PHE A 39 -3.68 -12.20 2.44
C PHE A 39 -4.74 -13.10 1.79
N PHE A 40 -5.88 -12.52 1.49
CA PHE A 40 -6.95 -13.16 0.73
C PHE A 40 -7.42 -12.22 -0.37
N LEU A 41 -7.55 -12.75 -1.56
CA LEU A 41 -8.09 -12.06 -2.72
C LEU A 41 -9.17 -12.96 -3.34
N GLU A 42 -10.35 -12.41 -3.53
CA GLU A 42 -11.43 -12.99 -4.32
C GLU A 42 -11.71 -12.11 -5.53
N SER A 43 -11.73 -12.68 -6.71
CA SER A 43 -11.83 -11.94 -7.97
C SER A 43 -12.84 -12.59 -8.90
N HIS A 44 -13.59 -11.79 -9.66
CA HIS A 44 -14.42 -12.27 -10.77
C HIS A 44 -13.63 -12.44 -12.07
N GLY A 45 -12.40 -11.96 -12.10
CA GLY A 45 -11.50 -12.11 -13.22
C GLY A 45 -10.79 -10.81 -13.61
N VAL A 46 -9.75 -11.01 -14.37
CA VAL A 46 -8.92 -9.95 -14.95
C VAL A 46 -8.91 -10.16 -16.46
N ASP A 47 -9.43 -9.20 -17.21
CA ASP A 47 -9.36 -9.18 -18.65
C ASP A 47 -8.19 -8.33 -19.14
N LEU A 48 -7.17 -8.98 -19.67
CA LEU A 48 -5.97 -8.32 -20.16
C LEU A 48 -6.17 -7.65 -21.52
N THR A 49 -7.22 -8.04 -22.25
CA THR A 49 -7.54 -7.47 -23.55
C THR A 49 -8.31 -6.17 -23.41
N ASP A 50 -9.30 -6.18 -22.53
CA ASP A 50 -10.14 -5.00 -22.24
C ASP A 50 -9.55 -4.14 -21.10
N GLU A 51 -8.42 -4.54 -20.53
CA GLU A 51 -7.75 -3.87 -19.42
C GLU A 51 -8.71 -3.61 -18.25
N THR A 52 -9.47 -4.64 -17.87
CA THR A 52 -10.42 -4.56 -16.76
C THR A 52 -10.13 -5.56 -15.67
N ALA A 53 -10.38 -5.18 -14.42
CA ALA A 53 -10.30 -6.07 -13.26
C ALA A 53 -11.50 -5.85 -12.34
N VAL A 54 -12.18 -6.92 -11.97
CA VAL A 54 -13.26 -6.91 -10.99
C VAL A 54 -12.86 -7.76 -9.79
N ILE A 55 -12.66 -7.10 -8.66
CA ILE A 55 -12.19 -7.70 -7.41
C ILE A 55 -13.34 -7.62 -6.40
N ASN A 56 -13.78 -8.76 -5.90
CA ASN A 56 -14.86 -8.81 -4.93
C ASN A 56 -14.38 -8.44 -3.53
N HIS A 57 -13.31 -9.09 -3.10
CA HIS A 57 -12.81 -8.91 -1.75
C HIS A 57 -11.29 -9.03 -1.69
N VAL A 58 -10.67 -8.10 -0.98
CA VAL A 58 -9.28 -8.18 -0.55
C VAL A 58 -9.23 -8.10 0.97
N GLU A 59 -8.57 -9.04 1.61
CA GLU A 59 -8.29 -9.00 3.04
C GLU A 59 -6.79 -9.09 3.27
N LEU A 60 -6.28 -8.22 4.12
CA LEU A 60 -4.92 -8.29 4.63
C LEU A 60 -4.96 -8.20 6.15
N SER A 61 -4.40 -9.19 6.83
CA SER A 61 -4.37 -9.21 8.30
C SER A 61 -3.03 -9.65 8.86
N ASP A 62 -2.76 -9.19 10.10
CA ASP A 62 -1.58 -9.56 10.87
C ASP A 62 -0.27 -9.39 10.09
N THR A 63 -0.17 -8.28 9.36
CA THR A 63 0.94 -8.01 8.45
C THR A 63 1.84 -6.90 8.99
N HIS A 64 3.14 -7.19 8.98
CA HIS A 64 4.17 -6.26 9.40
C HIS A 64 5.20 -6.08 8.29
N ILE A 65 5.44 -4.83 7.88
CA ILE A 65 6.39 -4.46 6.82
C ILE A 65 7.35 -3.40 7.34
N GLY A 66 8.63 -3.67 7.24
CA GLY A 66 9.71 -2.73 7.51
C GLY A 66 10.49 -2.41 6.24
N LEU A 67 10.72 -1.14 6.00
CA LEU A 67 11.47 -0.60 4.87
C LEU A 67 12.66 0.21 5.39
N VAL A 68 13.84 -0.05 4.86
CA VAL A 68 15.03 0.78 5.07
C VAL A 68 15.51 1.25 3.71
N LEU A 69 15.55 2.56 3.52
CA LEU A 69 16.04 3.21 2.31
C LEU A 69 17.41 3.81 2.60
N ASN A 70 18.47 3.24 2.00
CA ASN A 70 19.81 3.79 2.08
C ASN A 70 20.01 4.75 0.90
N ASP A 71 20.63 5.87 1.14
CA ASP A 71 20.75 7.01 0.22
C ASP A 71 21.77 6.77 -0.93
N THR A 72 21.87 5.57 -1.44
CA THR A 72 22.76 5.23 -2.55
C THR A 72 22.08 5.24 -3.92
N ALA A 73 20.77 5.47 -3.96
CA ALA A 73 20.06 5.56 -5.23
C ALA A 73 20.19 6.96 -5.82
N THR A 74 21.27 7.22 -6.56
CA THR A 74 21.18 8.18 -7.66
C THR A 74 20.04 7.71 -8.55
N THR A 75 18.90 8.35 -8.42
CA THR A 75 17.75 8.12 -9.31
C THR A 75 18.19 8.64 -10.68
N GLU A 76 18.84 7.81 -11.48
CA GLU A 76 18.82 8.03 -12.91
C GLU A 76 17.33 8.00 -13.28
N LYS A 77 16.81 9.17 -13.63
CA LYS A 77 15.53 9.28 -14.29
C LYS A 77 15.65 8.51 -15.61
N THR A 78 15.35 7.24 -15.56
CA THR A 78 15.08 6.50 -16.78
C THR A 78 13.78 7.10 -17.31
N ASP A 79 13.90 7.91 -18.35
CA ASP A 79 12.76 8.33 -19.19
C ASP A 79 12.19 7.06 -19.85
N THR A 80 11.52 6.25 -19.09
CA THR A 80 10.65 5.23 -19.59
C THR A 80 9.44 5.98 -20.13
N ALA A 81 9.32 6.04 -21.46
CA ALA A 81 8.11 6.50 -22.11
C ALA A 81 6.95 5.75 -21.42
N SER A 82 6.14 6.49 -20.67
CA SER A 82 5.05 5.90 -19.91
C SER A 82 4.03 5.34 -20.89
N VAL A 83 3.94 4.03 -20.97
CA VAL A 83 2.83 3.39 -21.68
C VAL A 83 1.55 3.83 -20.98
N PRO A 84 0.58 4.41 -21.71
CA PRO A 84 -0.65 4.85 -21.10
C PRO A 84 -1.34 3.66 -20.43
N ILE A 85 -1.66 3.82 -19.15
CA ILE A 85 -2.37 2.82 -18.37
C ILE A 85 -3.87 3.08 -18.54
N ASN A 86 -4.59 2.15 -19.20
CA ASN A 86 -6.01 2.32 -19.52
C ASN A 86 -6.95 1.48 -18.64
N TRP A 87 -6.42 0.86 -17.60
CA TRP A 87 -7.15 -0.07 -16.76
C TRP A 87 -8.38 0.54 -16.09
N LYS A 88 -9.44 -0.27 -16.07
CA LYS A 88 -10.60 -0.06 -15.21
C LYS A 88 -10.61 -1.11 -14.11
N VAL A 89 -10.66 -0.67 -12.87
CA VAL A 89 -10.63 -1.55 -11.70
C VAL A 89 -11.84 -1.24 -10.83
N ASP A 90 -12.62 -2.28 -10.56
CA ASP A 90 -13.69 -2.26 -9.58
C ASP A 90 -13.31 -3.15 -8.40
N LEU A 91 -13.32 -2.58 -7.19
CA LEU A 91 -13.04 -3.28 -5.94
C LEU A 91 -14.24 -3.10 -5.01
N HIS A 92 -14.95 -4.20 -4.72
CA HIS A 92 -16.14 -4.13 -3.88
C HIS A 92 -15.82 -4.01 -2.40
N ALA A 93 -14.82 -4.74 -1.90
CA ALA A 93 -14.43 -4.65 -0.50
C ALA A 93 -12.93 -4.83 -0.29
N LEU A 94 -12.35 -3.95 0.53
CA LEU A 94 -11.01 -4.11 1.11
C LEU A 94 -11.11 -4.09 2.62
N SER A 95 -10.49 -5.06 3.28
CA SER A 95 -10.41 -5.14 4.73
C SER A 95 -8.97 -5.26 5.18
N LEU A 96 -8.54 -4.37 6.06
CA LEU A 96 -7.22 -4.39 6.69
C LEU A 96 -7.39 -4.56 8.19
N LYS A 97 -6.66 -5.51 8.79
CA LYS A 97 -6.68 -5.76 10.24
C LYS A 97 -5.28 -5.95 10.77
N ASN A 98 -4.94 -5.24 11.84
CA ASN A 98 -3.65 -5.38 12.53
C ASN A 98 -2.45 -5.26 11.56
N ILE A 99 -2.40 -4.16 10.82
CA ILE A 99 -1.32 -3.85 9.88
C ILE A 99 -0.33 -2.92 10.55
N SER A 100 0.96 -3.20 10.42
CA SER A 100 2.01 -2.28 10.85
C SER A 100 3.05 -2.08 9.75
N PHE A 101 3.46 -0.85 9.63
CA PHE A 101 4.47 -0.40 8.68
C PHE A 101 5.53 0.40 9.42
N SER A 102 6.79 0.21 9.06
CA SER A 102 7.89 1.06 9.52
C SER A 102 8.81 1.41 8.36
N MET A 103 9.32 2.62 8.35
CA MET A 103 10.28 3.10 7.37
C MET A 103 11.40 3.84 8.08
N GLN A 104 12.61 3.64 7.59
CA GLN A 104 13.80 4.34 8.07
C GLN A 104 14.59 4.86 6.88
N LEU A 105 15.01 6.11 6.96
CA LEU A 105 15.98 6.74 6.08
C LEU A 105 17.21 7.08 6.93
N PRO A 106 18.22 6.20 7.01
CA PRO A 106 19.34 6.39 7.92
C PRO A 106 20.16 7.64 7.63
N ALA A 107 20.28 8.05 6.36
CA ALA A 107 21.01 9.26 5.96
C ALA A 107 20.41 10.53 6.56
N ASP A 108 19.06 10.60 6.60
CA ASP A 108 18.31 11.74 7.12
C ASP A 108 17.93 11.58 8.60
N THR A 109 18.35 10.48 9.24
CA THR A 109 17.92 10.08 10.59
C THR A 109 16.40 9.93 10.73
N MET A 110 15.66 9.98 9.63
CA MET A 110 14.20 9.95 9.62
C MET A 110 13.67 8.54 9.88
N ARG A 111 12.65 8.48 10.70
CA ARG A 111 11.89 7.28 11.02
C ARG A 111 10.39 7.54 10.94
N MET A 112 9.68 6.63 10.33
CA MET A 112 8.22 6.64 10.32
C MET A 112 7.71 5.26 10.73
N ALA A 113 6.68 5.23 11.56
CA ALA A 113 5.95 4.03 11.89
C ALA A 113 4.45 4.31 11.88
N ALA A 114 3.70 3.40 11.28
CA ALA A 114 2.25 3.46 11.26
C ALA A 114 1.68 2.11 11.70
N ARG A 115 0.60 2.15 12.45
CA ARG A 115 -0.17 0.97 12.82
C ARG A 115 -1.64 1.23 12.55
N VAL A 116 -2.28 0.30 11.88
CA VAL A 116 -3.70 0.32 11.58
C VAL A 116 -4.33 -0.88 12.28
N SER A 117 -5.22 -0.64 13.23
CA SER A 117 -5.96 -1.72 13.89
C SER A 117 -7.00 -2.28 12.93
N GLU A 118 -7.79 -1.41 12.31
CA GLU A 118 -8.79 -1.80 11.33
C GLU A 118 -8.99 -0.69 10.30
N ALA A 119 -9.08 -1.09 9.03
CA ALA A 119 -9.57 -0.23 7.96
C ALA A 119 -10.44 -1.05 7.01
N SER A 120 -11.47 -0.41 6.49
CA SER A 120 -12.32 -1.00 5.45
C SER A 120 -12.66 0.03 4.39
N ILE A 121 -12.72 -0.44 3.16
CA ILE A 121 -13.09 0.35 1.99
C ILE A 121 -14.15 -0.45 1.24
N LYS A 122 -15.17 0.24 0.73
CA LYS A 122 -16.24 -0.39 -0.06
C LYS A 122 -16.48 0.37 -1.33
N ASP A 123 -16.72 -0.40 -2.39
CA ASP A 123 -17.11 0.04 -3.72
C ASP A 123 -16.19 1.16 -4.24
N VAL A 124 -14.94 0.78 -4.51
CA VAL A 124 -13.97 1.61 -5.23
C VAL A 124 -14.08 1.31 -6.70
N SER A 125 -14.16 2.35 -7.51
CA SER A 125 -14.01 2.28 -8.96
C SER A 125 -12.87 3.19 -9.40
N ALA A 126 -12.01 2.71 -10.28
CA ALA A 126 -10.92 3.48 -10.85
C ALA A 126 -10.89 3.28 -12.37
N ASP A 127 -11.09 4.36 -13.12
CA ASP A 127 -10.83 4.43 -14.55
C ASP A 127 -9.53 5.23 -14.76
N LEU A 128 -8.42 4.52 -14.93
CA LEU A 128 -7.10 5.15 -14.99
C LEU A 128 -6.91 5.96 -16.28
N LYS A 129 -7.61 5.58 -17.36
CA LYS A 129 -7.59 6.31 -18.61
C LYS A 129 -8.20 7.70 -18.49
N HIS A 130 -9.33 7.80 -17.82
CA HIS A 130 -10.06 9.06 -17.66
C HIS A 130 -9.75 9.74 -16.33
N GLN A 131 -8.85 9.17 -15.52
CA GLN A 131 -8.48 9.66 -14.19
C GLN A 131 -9.70 9.86 -13.27
N PHE A 132 -10.68 8.98 -13.40
CA PHE A 132 -11.87 8.99 -12.57
C PHE A 132 -11.71 7.98 -11.43
N TYR A 133 -12.00 8.42 -10.21
CA TYR A 133 -11.92 7.61 -9.00
C TYR A 133 -13.20 7.78 -8.19
N GLY A 134 -13.88 6.69 -7.92
CA GLY A 134 -15.06 6.63 -7.08
C GLY A 134 -14.77 5.87 -5.79
N LEU A 135 -15.34 6.29 -4.70
CA LEU A 135 -15.28 5.63 -3.40
C LEU A 135 -16.63 5.81 -2.70
N ARG A 136 -17.23 4.71 -2.26
CA ARG A 136 -18.50 4.76 -1.53
C ARG A 136 -18.31 4.91 -0.03
N SER A 137 -17.51 4.05 0.57
CA SER A 137 -17.32 4.06 2.01
C SER A 137 -15.87 3.79 2.39
N PHE A 138 -15.36 4.54 3.36
CA PHE A 138 -14.07 4.35 3.99
C PHE A 138 -14.21 4.45 5.50
N LEU A 139 -13.70 3.47 6.22
CA LEU A 139 -13.62 3.47 7.67
C LEU A 139 -12.18 3.17 8.09
N LEU A 140 -11.66 3.97 9.00
CA LEU A 140 -10.34 3.77 9.63
C LEU A 140 -10.50 3.92 11.14
N THR A 141 -10.03 2.95 11.90
CA THR A 141 -10.10 2.94 13.36
C THR A 141 -8.82 2.47 14.00
N GLY A 142 -8.52 3.02 15.17
CA GLY A 142 -7.37 2.62 15.99
C GLY A 142 -6.04 2.78 15.27
N THR A 143 -5.89 3.83 14.46
CA THR A 143 -4.66 4.09 13.71
C THR A 143 -3.73 4.99 14.51
N SER A 144 -2.46 4.66 14.49
CA SER A 144 -1.40 5.51 15.04
C SER A 144 -0.31 5.72 14.01
N VAL A 145 0.26 6.93 14.01
CA VAL A 145 1.39 7.32 13.16
C VAL A 145 2.41 8.03 14.03
N ASN A 146 3.66 7.58 13.94
CA ASN A 146 4.80 8.25 14.52
C ASN A 146 5.75 8.66 13.41
N TYR A 147 6.19 9.90 13.44
CA TYR A 147 7.17 10.46 12.55
C TYR A 147 8.24 11.17 13.36
N ASP A 148 9.49 10.91 13.07
CA ASP A 148 10.66 11.42 13.79
C ASP A 148 11.79 11.68 12.79
N THR A 149 12.30 12.89 12.75
CA THR A 149 13.45 13.27 11.92
C THR A 149 14.79 13.10 12.65
N GLY A 150 14.77 12.69 13.93
CA GLY A 150 15.98 12.64 14.76
C GLY A 150 16.52 14.03 15.16
N ASN A 151 15.76 15.09 14.92
CA ASN A 151 16.13 16.43 15.37
C ASN A 151 16.05 16.49 16.91
N THR A 152 17.15 16.87 17.55
CA THR A 152 17.24 17.00 19.02
C THR A 152 17.19 18.46 19.49
N GLN A 153 17.05 19.40 18.57
CA GLN A 153 16.97 20.82 18.94
C GLN A 153 15.59 21.13 19.54
N PRO A 154 15.55 21.81 20.68
CA PRO A 154 14.27 22.21 21.27
C PRO A 154 13.53 23.17 20.34
N VAL A 155 12.26 22.92 20.11
CA VAL A 155 11.36 23.77 19.31
C VAL A 155 10.27 24.34 20.22
N GLU A 156 10.06 25.64 20.18
CA GLU A 156 8.93 26.25 20.86
C GLU A 156 7.64 26.07 20.06
N GLY A 157 6.60 25.54 20.70
CA GLY A 157 5.30 25.31 20.06
C GLY A 157 5.17 23.95 19.38
N PHE A 158 4.56 23.92 18.19
CA PHE A 158 4.39 22.70 17.40
C PHE A 158 5.73 22.28 16.80
N ASP A 159 6.16 21.06 17.13
CA ASP A 159 7.37 20.47 16.60
C ASP A 159 7.06 19.54 15.42
N PRO A 160 7.34 19.96 14.17
CA PRO A 160 7.12 19.12 13.00
C PRO A 160 8.14 17.98 12.87
N SER A 161 9.22 18.00 13.65
CA SER A 161 10.26 16.95 13.65
C SER A 161 9.80 15.69 14.39
N HIS A 162 8.84 15.84 15.31
CA HIS A 162 8.30 14.76 16.13
C HIS A 162 6.79 14.79 16.11
N ILE A 163 6.17 13.97 15.30
CA ILE A 163 4.72 13.87 15.21
C ILE A 163 4.28 12.50 15.71
N ALA A 164 3.41 12.47 16.71
CA ALA A 164 2.78 11.28 17.21
C ALA A 164 1.26 11.46 17.23
N LEU A 165 0.57 10.78 16.30
CA LEU A 165 -0.88 10.72 16.25
C LEU A 165 -1.33 9.36 16.78
N ARG A 166 -2.35 9.35 17.63
CA ARG A 166 -2.85 8.12 18.25
C ARG A 166 -4.36 8.05 18.15
N ASP A 167 -4.87 6.83 18.03
CA ASP A 167 -6.30 6.52 17.98
C ASP A 167 -7.07 7.34 16.94
N ILE A 168 -6.47 7.49 15.77
CA ILE A 168 -7.11 8.18 14.65
C ILE A 168 -8.32 7.36 14.20
N ARG A 169 -9.45 8.05 14.01
CA ARG A 169 -10.68 7.49 13.47
C ARG A 169 -11.18 8.38 12.35
N ILE A 170 -11.42 7.78 11.22
CA ILE A 170 -11.96 8.46 10.03
C ILE A 170 -13.09 7.61 9.48
N GLY A 171 -14.23 8.21 9.22
CA GLY A 171 -15.34 7.58 8.52
C GLY A 171 -15.81 8.48 7.39
N ILE A 172 -15.95 7.92 6.21
CA ILE A 172 -16.53 8.56 5.04
C ILE A 172 -17.58 7.59 4.50
N ASP A 173 -18.78 8.08 4.32
CA ASP A 173 -19.87 7.31 3.71
C ASP A 173 -20.63 8.24 2.77
N SER A 174 -20.79 7.80 1.53
CA SER A 174 -21.60 8.54 0.55
C SER A 174 -23.05 8.15 0.73
N VAL A 175 -23.87 9.10 1.00
CA VAL A 175 -25.32 8.95 1.07
C VAL A 175 -25.90 8.75 -0.34
#